data_017591e11d664ae296a04130d9ce91a5
#
_entry.id   017591e11d664ae296a04130d9ce91a5
#
_cell.length_a   1.000
_cell.length_b   1.000
_cell.length_c   1.000
_cell.angle_alpha   90.00
_cell.angle_beta   90.00
_cell.angle_gamma   90.00
#
_symmetry.space_group_name_H-M   'P 1'
#
loop_
_entity.id
_entity.type
_entity.pdbx_description
1 polymer ?
#
loop_
_entity_poly.entity_id
_entity_poly.type
_entity_poly.pdbx_seq_one_letter_code
_entity_poly.pdbx_strand_id
1 'polypeptide(L)'
;MKKYFTITAGRTGSAWLTSFLTANLGIAAVHEPLGIDDFGVNMPDIRTMRSFNNYGNNDFVKEFWKRKFSNIPDAIYAETNHTLCKCGLVENLLWNKLEDETILIVLRRNIVKQCVSYIVRNDFSNITLAWQWYLHPAYRVKIINPEPFMKLGGIGTPLWYCYEMSARQEYYVQKFSDKISMHQVTLEELTSDTGAQEFHRLLSVPGNCIVPSPKNENRAKPSEQLIQQISEIVEKIKVDIPQLVEDTISNGFSFEAT
;
A
#
# COMPACT_ATOMS: atom_id res chain seq x y z
N MET A 1 -9.28 -0.06 21.43
CA MET A 1 -10.32 0.12 20.37
C MET A 1 -9.73 -0.22 19.01
N LYS A 2 -10.58 -0.59 18.01
CA LYS A 2 -10.04 -1.05 16.71
C LYS A 2 -9.44 0.08 15.88
N LYS A 3 -8.29 -0.18 15.29
CA LYS A 3 -7.54 0.69 14.39
C LYS A 3 -7.42 0.01 13.02
N TYR A 4 -7.80 0.70 11.97
CA TYR A 4 -7.77 0.19 10.61
C TYR A 4 -6.69 0.91 9.80
N PHE A 5 -5.75 0.16 9.25
CA PHE A 5 -4.71 0.69 8.36
C PHE A 5 -4.72 -0.05 7.03
N THR A 6 -4.22 0.60 5.99
CA THR A 6 -4.10 -0.05 4.68
C THR A 6 -2.66 -0.44 4.36
N ILE A 7 -2.51 -1.62 3.77
CA ILE A 7 -1.33 -2.03 3.01
C ILE A 7 -1.67 -1.89 1.53
N THR A 8 -1.19 -0.83 0.90
CA THR A 8 -1.57 -0.50 -0.49
C THR A 8 -0.45 0.26 -1.20
N ALA A 9 -0.47 0.21 -2.54
CA ALA A 9 0.57 0.82 -3.37
C ALA A 9 0.27 2.26 -3.82
N GLY A 10 -0.94 2.74 -3.62
CA GLY A 10 -1.47 3.90 -4.33
C GLY A 10 -2.07 3.53 -5.69
N ARG A 11 -2.91 4.41 -6.23
CA ARG A 11 -3.71 4.16 -7.45
C ARG A 11 -4.56 2.88 -7.39
N THR A 12 -4.86 2.45 -6.20
CA THR A 12 -5.61 1.24 -5.84
C THR A 12 -7.02 1.56 -5.30
N GLY A 13 -7.44 2.83 -5.33
CA GLY A 13 -8.75 3.25 -4.81
C GLY A 13 -8.76 3.60 -3.32
N SER A 14 -7.61 3.92 -2.72
CA SER A 14 -7.49 4.28 -1.29
C SER A 14 -8.43 5.42 -0.89
N ALA A 15 -8.61 6.45 -1.73
CA ALA A 15 -9.55 7.54 -1.46
C ALA A 15 -11.02 7.09 -1.46
N TRP A 16 -11.39 6.14 -2.29
CA TRP A 16 -12.73 5.52 -2.26
C TRP A 16 -12.89 4.71 -0.97
N LEU A 17 -11.88 3.91 -0.61
CA LEU A 17 -11.89 3.14 0.63
C LEU A 17 -12.00 4.04 1.86
N THR A 18 -11.33 5.20 1.88
CA THR A 18 -11.52 6.19 2.96
C THR A 18 -12.99 6.58 3.11
N SER A 19 -13.65 6.87 1.99
CA SER A 19 -15.07 7.24 2.02
C SER A 19 -15.96 6.09 2.45
N PHE A 20 -15.62 4.87 2.05
CA PHE A 20 -16.33 3.67 2.48
C PHE A 20 -16.20 3.46 4.00
N LEU A 21 -14.98 3.56 4.54
CA LEU A 21 -14.73 3.44 5.98
C LEU A 21 -15.41 4.57 6.76
N THR A 22 -15.37 5.82 6.26
CA THR A 22 -16.07 6.93 6.88
C THR A 22 -17.56 6.68 6.99
N ALA A 23 -18.20 6.26 5.89
CA ALA A 23 -19.64 6.06 5.84
C ALA A 23 -20.10 4.86 6.70
N ASN A 24 -19.33 3.78 6.71
CA ASN A 24 -19.74 2.53 7.34
C ASN A 24 -19.27 2.40 8.79
N LEU A 25 -18.13 2.97 9.19
CA LEU A 25 -17.67 2.97 10.58
C LEU A 25 -18.26 4.15 11.40
N GLY A 26 -18.88 5.13 10.76
CA GLY A 26 -19.38 6.33 11.42
C GLY A 26 -18.29 7.21 12.03
N ILE A 27 -17.11 7.24 11.43
CA ILE A 27 -15.94 8.01 11.86
C ILE A 27 -15.40 8.88 10.73
N ALA A 28 -14.58 9.87 11.05
CA ALA A 28 -13.78 10.58 10.05
C ALA A 28 -12.50 9.77 9.74
N ALA A 29 -12.57 8.89 8.72
CA ALA A 29 -11.38 8.17 8.27
C ALA A 29 -10.39 9.13 7.61
N VAL A 30 -9.10 8.94 7.90
CA VAL A 30 -8.00 9.76 7.38
C VAL A 30 -7.53 9.22 6.03
N HIS A 31 -7.33 10.12 5.06
CA HIS A 31 -6.69 9.79 3.79
C HIS A 31 -5.44 10.64 3.60
N GLU A 32 -4.26 10.03 3.77
CA GLU A 32 -2.96 10.69 3.53
C GLU A 32 -2.91 12.09 4.16
N PRO A 33 -2.66 12.23 5.47
CA PRO A 33 -2.61 13.54 6.10
C PRO A 33 -1.51 14.38 5.44
N LEU A 34 -1.90 15.47 4.76
CA LEU A 34 -1.04 16.29 3.90
C LEU A 34 -0.84 17.72 4.39
N GLY A 35 -1.14 17.99 5.65
CA GLY A 35 -0.76 19.25 6.28
C GLY A 35 0.75 19.40 6.30
N ILE A 36 1.26 20.63 6.24
CA ILE A 36 2.71 20.89 6.22
C ILE A 36 3.38 20.30 7.47
N ASP A 37 2.69 20.29 8.60
CA ASP A 37 3.17 19.78 9.88
C ASP A 37 2.98 18.27 10.04
N ASP A 38 2.31 17.61 9.10
CA ASP A 38 2.10 16.16 9.15
C ASP A 38 3.34 15.37 8.72
N PHE A 39 4.16 15.92 7.81
CA PHE A 39 5.31 15.20 7.27
C PHE A 39 6.39 14.97 8.36
N GLY A 40 6.75 13.70 8.54
CA GLY A 40 7.67 13.25 9.60
C GLY A 40 7.02 13.14 10.98
N VAL A 41 5.72 13.42 11.12
CA VAL A 41 4.94 13.32 12.37
C VAL A 41 3.79 12.34 12.22
N ASN A 42 2.77 12.70 11.45
CA ASN A 42 1.60 11.84 11.16
C ASN A 42 1.72 11.14 9.80
N MET A 43 2.50 11.71 8.88
CA MET A 43 2.78 11.21 7.54
C MET A 43 4.26 10.87 7.42
N PRO A 44 4.65 9.68 6.94
CA PRO A 44 6.05 9.40 6.65
C PRO A 44 6.60 10.40 5.64
N ASP A 45 7.79 10.90 5.89
CA ASP A 45 8.52 11.76 4.96
C ASP A 45 9.55 10.96 4.14
N ILE A 46 10.23 11.65 3.21
CA ILE A 46 11.27 11.05 2.37
C ILE A 46 12.41 10.43 3.20
N ARG A 47 12.72 10.96 4.37
CA ARG A 47 13.79 10.44 5.25
C ARG A 47 13.37 9.10 5.83
N THR A 48 12.12 8.99 6.30
CA THR A 48 11.55 7.73 6.81
C THR A 48 11.50 6.67 5.71
N MET A 49 11.04 7.05 4.52
CA MET A 49 11.02 6.16 3.34
C MET A 49 12.43 5.64 3.00
N ARG A 50 13.40 6.52 2.88
CA ARG A 50 14.79 6.16 2.56
C ARG A 50 15.44 5.34 3.65
N SER A 51 15.20 5.67 4.92
CA SER A 51 15.76 4.95 6.05
C SER A 51 15.29 3.50 6.06
N PHE A 52 13.98 3.29 6.00
CA PHE A 52 13.39 1.95 5.99
C PHE A 52 13.86 1.12 4.80
N ASN A 53 13.86 1.69 3.60
CA ASN A 53 14.18 0.93 2.38
C ASN A 53 15.68 0.75 2.11
N ASN A 54 16.57 1.31 2.94
CA ASN A 54 18.01 1.06 2.86
C ASN A 54 18.56 0.31 4.07
N TYR A 55 17.93 0.45 5.24
CA TYR A 55 18.47 -0.03 6.51
C TYR A 55 17.45 -0.82 7.35
N GLY A 56 16.26 -1.10 6.79
CA GLY A 56 15.19 -1.78 7.52
C GLY A 56 14.56 -0.93 8.62
N ASN A 57 13.88 -1.59 9.54
CA ASN A 57 13.17 -1.00 10.68
C ASN A 57 14.13 -0.55 11.79
N ASN A 58 14.96 0.44 11.49
CA ASN A 58 15.96 1.00 12.41
C ASN A 58 15.34 2.00 13.40
N ASP A 59 16.16 2.50 14.34
CA ASP A 59 15.70 3.40 15.40
C ASP A 59 15.06 4.69 14.89
N PHE A 60 15.52 5.24 13.76
CA PHE A 60 14.91 6.42 13.15
C PHE A 60 13.46 6.13 12.69
N VAL A 61 13.24 4.97 12.09
CA VAL A 61 11.91 4.52 11.66
C VAL A 61 11.02 4.23 12.86
N LYS A 62 11.54 3.53 13.86
CA LYS A 62 10.81 3.22 15.12
C LYS A 62 10.37 4.49 15.84
N GLU A 63 11.23 5.50 15.91
CA GLU A 63 10.91 6.76 16.57
C GLU A 63 9.81 7.56 15.83
N PHE A 64 9.79 7.51 14.49
CA PHE A 64 8.66 8.05 13.71
C PHE A 64 7.35 7.35 14.09
N TRP A 65 7.34 6.02 14.12
CA TRP A 65 6.12 5.26 14.41
C TRP A 65 5.65 5.44 15.86
N LYS A 66 6.56 5.51 16.80
CA LYS A 66 6.24 5.81 18.20
C LYS A 66 5.49 7.14 18.33
N ARG A 67 5.99 8.21 17.67
CA ARG A 67 5.28 9.51 17.66
C ARG A 67 3.94 9.42 16.96
N LYS A 68 3.88 8.81 15.78
CA LYS A 68 2.62 8.66 15.04
C LYS A 68 1.58 7.93 15.88
N PHE A 69 1.92 6.81 16.48
CA PHE A 69 0.96 6.04 17.27
C PHE A 69 0.50 6.79 18.52
N SER A 70 1.36 7.59 19.16
CA SER A 70 0.95 8.41 20.30
C SER A 70 0.01 9.56 19.93
N ASN A 71 -0.03 9.96 18.65
CA ASN A 71 -0.96 10.98 18.14
C ASN A 71 -2.32 10.39 17.69
N ILE A 72 -2.43 9.06 17.56
CA ILE A 72 -3.68 8.42 17.20
C ILE A 72 -4.61 8.43 18.40
N PRO A 73 -5.87 8.89 18.25
CA PRO A 73 -6.80 8.95 19.33
C PRO A 73 -7.13 7.56 19.91
N ASP A 74 -7.39 7.49 21.23
CA ASP A 74 -7.90 6.28 21.86
C ASP A 74 -9.39 6.08 21.57
N ALA A 75 -9.69 5.92 20.28
CA ALA A 75 -11.02 5.72 19.69
C ALA A 75 -10.91 4.80 18.48
N ILE A 76 -12.03 4.50 17.83
CA ILE A 76 -11.99 3.84 16.51
C ILE A 76 -11.27 4.79 15.54
N TYR A 77 -10.25 4.27 14.87
CA TYR A 77 -9.44 5.03 13.92
C TYR A 77 -9.28 4.27 12.61
N ALA A 78 -9.32 4.97 11.49
CA ALA A 78 -9.04 4.40 10.18
C ALA A 78 -8.18 5.33 9.35
N GLU A 79 -7.11 4.79 8.73
CA GLU A 79 -6.23 5.53 7.83
C GLU A 79 -5.96 4.73 6.56
N THR A 80 -6.24 5.34 5.42
CA THR A 80 -5.85 4.81 4.12
C THR A 80 -4.70 5.65 3.56
N ASN A 81 -3.51 5.08 3.57
CA ASN A 81 -2.31 5.80 3.18
C ASN A 81 -1.30 4.83 2.56
N HIS A 82 -0.96 5.08 1.30
CA HIS A 82 -0.09 4.18 0.55
C HIS A 82 1.39 4.25 0.94
N THR A 83 1.80 5.20 1.79
CA THR A 83 3.19 5.30 2.24
C THR A 83 3.48 4.42 3.45
N LEU A 84 2.47 4.09 4.27
CA LEU A 84 2.66 3.44 5.57
C LEU A 84 3.41 2.11 5.45
N CYS A 85 2.96 1.21 4.57
CA CYS A 85 3.59 -0.10 4.38
C CYS A 85 4.98 -0.04 3.73
N LYS A 86 5.34 1.09 3.12
CA LYS A 86 6.68 1.35 2.57
C LYS A 86 7.65 1.93 3.60
N CYS A 87 7.15 2.21 4.80
CA CYS A 87 7.88 2.88 5.87
C CYS A 87 7.81 2.12 7.20
N GLY A 88 7.52 0.80 7.18
CA GLY A 88 7.62 -0.05 8.36
C GLY A 88 6.36 -0.10 9.25
N LEU A 89 5.16 0.11 8.69
CA LEU A 89 3.91 0.02 9.46
C LEU A 89 3.81 -1.30 10.23
N VAL A 90 3.93 -2.43 9.54
CA VAL A 90 3.64 -3.75 10.12
C VAL A 90 4.65 -4.11 11.20
N GLU A 91 5.93 -3.87 10.94
CA GLU A 91 7.02 -4.08 11.90
C GLU A 91 6.80 -3.27 13.19
N ASN A 92 6.33 -2.04 13.05
CA ASN A 92 6.13 -1.16 14.20
C ASN A 92 4.79 -1.38 14.92
N LEU A 93 3.77 -1.92 14.28
CA LEU A 93 2.58 -2.41 14.98
C LEU A 93 2.95 -3.52 15.97
N LEU A 94 3.74 -4.50 15.52
CA LEU A 94 4.24 -5.59 16.38
C LEU A 94 5.19 -5.08 17.47
N TRP A 95 6.12 -4.20 17.12
CA TRP A 95 7.07 -3.64 18.08
C TRP A 95 6.38 -2.85 19.23
N ASN A 96 5.27 -2.14 18.89
CA ASN A 96 4.47 -1.39 19.86
C ASN A 96 3.34 -2.21 20.51
N LYS A 97 3.21 -3.51 20.19
CA LYS A 97 2.16 -4.42 20.72
C LYS A 97 0.74 -3.92 20.42
N LEU A 98 0.52 -3.46 19.17
CA LEU A 98 -0.76 -2.94 18.69
C LEU A 98 -1.50 -3.94 17.78
N GLU A 99 -0.97 -5.14 17.60
CA GLU A 99 -1.49 -6.18 16.70
C GLU A 99 -2.93 -6.58 17.04
N ASP A 100 -3.27 -6.75 18.31
CA ASP A 100 -4.59 -7.15 18.76
C ASP A 100 -5.68 -6.09 18.53
N GLU A 101 -5.27 -4.82 18.48
CA GLU A 101 -6.17 -3.70 18.24
C GLU A 101 -6.28 -3.33 16.75
N THR A 102 -5.42 -3.89 15.91
CA THR A 102 -5.28 -3.48 14.52
C THR A 102 -5.94 -4.45 13.55
N ILE A 103 -6.59 -3.90 12.54
CA ILE A 103 -7.03 -4.61 11.33
C ILE A 103 -6.31 -3.98 10.15
N LEU A 104 -5.56 -4.79 9.41
CA LEU A 104 -4.89 -4.39 8.18
C LEU A 104 -5.79 -4.71 6.97
N ILE A 105 -6.00 -3.73 6.12
CA ILE A 105 -6.71 -3.89 4.85
C ILE A 105 -5.67 -3.94 3.73
N VAL A 106 -5.46 -5.13 3.17
CA VAL A 106 -4.55 -5.33 2.05
C VAL A 106 -5.32 -5.02 0.76
N LEU A 107 -5.20 -3.77 0.30
CA LEU A 107 -5.92 -3.29 -0.87
C LEU A 107 -5.06 -3.43 -2.12
N ARG A 108 -5.46 -4.32 -3.01
CA ARG A 108 -4.79 -4.64 -4.28
C ARG A 108 -5.54 -4.07 -5.48
N ARG A 109 -4.89 -4.05 -6.61
CA ARG A 109 -5.48 -3.74 -7.91
C ARG A 109 -4.78 -4.55 -9.00
N ASN A 110 -5.47 -4.80 -10.10
CA ASN A 110 -4.85 -5.38 -11.29
C ASN A 110 -3.59 -4.59 -11.70
N ILE A 111 -2.46 -5.27 -11.86
CA ILE A 111 -1.14 -4.66 -12.12
C ILE A 111 -1.14 -3.82 -13.40
N VAL A 112 -1.77 -4.30 -14.47
CA VAL A 112 -1.87 -3.56 -15.74
C VAL A 112 -2.60 -2.25 -15.53
N LYS A 113 -3.80 -2.30 -14.94
CA LYS A 113 -4.62 -1.10 -14.66
C LYS A 113 -3.91 -0.11 -13.75
N GLN A 114 -3.18 -0.62 -12.77
CA GLN A 114 -2.41 0.20 -11.82
C GLN A 114 -1.23 0.89 -12.52
N CYS A 115 -0.42 0.15 -13.27
CA CYS A 115 0.72 0.67 -14.02
C CYS A 115 0.28 1.71 -15.06
N VAL A 116 -0.76 1.41 -15.84
CA VAL A 116 -1.39 2.38 -16.76
C VAL A 116 -1.78 3.67 -16.05
N SER A 117 -2.39 3.56 -14.86
CA SER A 117 -2.82 4.72 -14.08
C SER A 117 -1.63 5.63 -13.67
N TYR A 118 -0.50 5.04 -13.30
CA TYR A 118 0.73 5.80 -12.98
C TYR A 118 1.32 6.51 -14.20
N ILE A 119 1.37 5.81 -15.35
CA ILE A 119 1.93 6.36 -16.59
C ILE A 119 1.08 7.53 -17.10
N VAL A 120 -0.24 7.35 -17.15
CA VAL A 120 -1.17 8.41 -17.62
C VAL A 120 -1.09 9.66 -16.74
N ARG A 121 -0.82 9.52 -15.44
CA ARG A 121 -0.63 10.64 -14.53
C ARG A 121 0.79 11.21 -14.53
N ASN A 122 1.72 10.52 -15.17
CA ASN A 122 3.13 10.91 -15.18
C ASN A 122 3.77 10.95 -13.77
N ASP A 123 3.31 10.08 -12.87
CA ASP A 123 3.65 10.11 -11.44
C ASP A 123 5.15 9.85 -11.16
N PHE A 124 5.86 9.16 -12.06
CA PHE A 124 7.28 8.82 -11.92
C PHE A 124 8.23 9.76 -12.68
N SER A 125 7.73 10.73 -13.43
CA SER A 125 8.57 11.68 -14.17
C SER A 125 9.06 12.85 -13.33
N ASN A 126 8.34 13.21 -12.28
CA ASN A 126 8.78 14.21 -11.31
C ASN A 126 9.58 13.54 -10.20
N ILE A 127 10.90 13.78 -10.18
CA ILE A 127 11.82 13.11 -9.27
C ILE A 127 11.50 13.39 -7.79
N THR A 128 11.06 14.58 -7.46
CA THR A 128 10.72 14.96 -6.08
C THR A 128 9.46 14.22 -5.60
N LEU A 129 8.43 14.18 -6.45
CA LEU A 129 7.20 13.43 -6.16
C LEU A 129 7.49 11.93 -6.09
N ALA A 130 8.28 11.40 -7.02
CA ALA A 130 8.65 10.00 -7.02
C ALA A 130 9.36 9.61 -5.71
N TRP A 131 10.29 10.42 -5.22
CA TRP A 131 11.02 10.13 -3.98
C TRP A 131 10.18 10.27 -2.70
N GLN A 132 9.22 11.16 -2.70
CA GLN A 132 8.32 11.33 -1.56
C GLN A 132 7.29 10.20 -1.45
N TRP A 133 6.80 9.69 -2.57
CA TRP A 133 5.62 8.84 -2.60
C TRP A 133 5.88 7.39 -2.99
N TYR A 134 6.94 7.13 -3.75
CA TYR A 134 7.16 5.83 -4.38
C TYR A 134 8.51 5.23 -4.01
N LEU A 135 8.60 3.90 -4.10
CA LEU A 135 9.87 3.21 -3.94
C LEU A 135 10.75 3.46 -5.17
N HIS A 136 12.06 3.56 -4.92
CA HIS A 136 13.05 3.70 -5.96
C HIS A 136 13.79 2.37 -6.18
N PRO A 137 14.06 1.95 -7.45
CA PRO A 137 14.74 0.69 -7.75
C PRO A 137 16.14 0.55 -7.13
N ALA A 138 16.81 1.67 -6.82
CA ALA A 138 18.12 1.68 -6.18
C ALA A 138 18.09 1.45 -4.66
N TYR A 139 16.94 1.39 -4.01
CA TYR A 139 16.87 1.03 -2.59
C TYR A 139 17.44 -0.37 -2.35
N ARG A 140 18.13 -0.55 -1.21
CA ARG A 140 18.81 -1.82 -0.89
C ARG A 140 17.82 -2.92 -0.53
N VAL A 141 16.82 -2.60 0.29
CA VAL A 141 15.80 -3.54 0.78
C VAL A 141 14.65 -3.58 -0.20
N LYS A 142 14.57 -4.63 -0.98
CA LYS A 142 13.52 -4.88 -1.97
C LYS A 142 13.37 -6.37 -2.24
N ILE A 143 12.19 -6.80 -2.65
CA ILE A 143 11.88 -8.21 -2.96
C ILE A 143 12.10 -8.48 -4.45
N ILE A 144 11.64 -7.57 -5.31
CA ILE A 144 11.70 -7.73 -6.76
C ILE A 144 13.01 -7.15 -7.32
N ASN A 145 13.78 -7.98 -8.03
CA ASN A 145 14.94 -7.48 -8.77
C ASN A 145 14.48 -6.47 -9.85
N PRO A 146 14.95 -5.21 -9.82
CA PRO A 146 14.54 -4.20 -10.79
C PRO A 146 15.16 -4.36 -12.18
N GLU A 147 16.26 -5.08 -12.32
CA GLU A 147 17.06 -5.12 -13.54
C GLU A 147 16.27 -5.48 -14.82
N PRO A 148 15.39 -6.51 -14.82
CA PRO A 148 14.60 -6.83 -16.01
C PRO A 148 13.69 -5.69 -16.44
N PHE A 149 13.16 -4.92 -15.47
CA PHE A 149 12.23 -3.83 -15.71
C PHE A 149 12.92 -2.58 -16.26
N MET A 150 14.14 -2.29 -15.82
CA MET A 150 14.86 -1.08 -16.25
C MET A 150 15.16 -1.05 -17.76
N LYS A 151 15.13 -2.19 -18.41
CA LYS A 151 15.25 -2.32 -19.88
C LYS A 151 14.00 -1.88 -20.64
N LEU A 152 12.89 -1.62 -19.93
CA LEU A 152 11.60 -1.24 -20.53
C LEU A 152 11.41 0.29 -20.69
N GLY A 153 12.45 1.07 -20.49
CA GLY A 153 12.39 2.53 -20.60
C GLY A 153 11.41 3.16 -19.63
N GLY A 154 10.57 4.09 -20.09
CA GLY A 154 9.63 4.85 -19.24
C GLY A 154 8.55 4.00 -18.54
N ILE A 155 8.29 2.78 -19.02
CA ILE A 155 7.37 1.82 -18.39
C ILE A 155 8.04 1.09 -17.21
N GLY A 156 9.35 0.96 -17.24
CA GLY A 156 10.08 0.07 -16.36
C GLY A 156 9.91 0.37 -14.86
N THR A 157 10.16 1.59 -14.45
CA THR A 157 10.04 1.98 -13.03
C THR A 157 8.61 1.87 -12.49
N PRO A 158 7.56 2.41 -13.17
CA PRO A 158 6.17 2.21 -12.74
C PRO A 158 5.77 0.74 -12.64
N LEU A 159 6.18 -0.08 -13.60
CA LEU A 159 5.84 -1.50 -13.62
C LEU A 159 6.57 -2.27 -12.51
N TRP A 160 7.88 -2.05 -12.35
CA TRP A 160 8.64 -2.61 -11.23
C TRP A 160 8.00 -2.25 -9.89
N TYR A 161 7.61 -0.99 -9.71
CA TYR A 161 6.97 -0.54 -8.49
C TYR A 161 5.66 -1.29 -8.21
N CYS A 162 4.83 -1.55 -9.23
CA CYS A 162 3.62 -2.34 -9.07
C CYS A 162 3.94 -3.78 -8.58
N TYR A 163 4.95 -4.42 -9.17
CA TYR A 163 5.39 -5.76 -8.75
C TYR A 163 6.00 -5.76 -7.35
N GLU A 164 6.87 -4.81 -7.03
CA GLU A 164 7.48 -4.69 -5.71
C GLU A 164 6.43 -4.49 -4.62
N MET A 165 5.44 -3.63 -4.87
CA MET A 165 4.36 -3.41 -3.91
C MET A 165 3.45 -4.64 -3.76
N SER A 166 3.16 -5.36 -4.84
CA SER A 166 2.42 -6.61 -4.78
C SER A 166 3.19 -7.69 -4.00
N ALA A 167 4.51 -7.76 -4.19
CA ALA A 167 5.36 -8.67 -3.44
C ALA A 167 5.44 -8.31 -1.94
N ARG A 168 5.49 -7.01 -1.60
CA ARG A 168 5.43 -6.58 -0.19
C ARG A 168 4.08 -6.90 0.45
N GLN A 169 2.98 -6.68 -0.26
CA GLN A 169 1.66 -7.06 0.23
C GLN A 169 1.59 -8.56 0.52
N GLU A 170 2.10 -9.39 -0.39
CA GLU A 170 2.16 -10.84 -0.22
C GLU A 170 3.09 -11.25 0.93
N TYR A 171 4.25 -10.60 1.06
CA TYR A 171 5.18 -10.82 2.17
C TYR A 171 4.51 -10.57 3.53
N TYR A 172 3.78 -9.46 3.67
CA TYR A 172 3.08 -9.17 4.92
C TYR A 172 1.97 -10.18 5.20
N VAL A 173 1.25 -10.61 4.19
CA VAL A 173 0.20 -11.65 4.35
C VAL A 173 0.82 -12.96 4.77
N GLN A 174 1.82 -13.49 4.05
CA GLN A 174 2.42 -14.79 4.36
C GLN A 174 3.12 -14.81 5.73
N LYS A 175 3.77 -13.71 6.10
CA LYS A 175 4.62 -13.67 7.31
C LYS A 175 3.87 -13.28 8.58
N PHE A 176 2.76 -12.55 8.49
CA PHE A 176 2.16 -11.92 9.66
C PHE A 176 0.64 -12.10 9.79
N SER A 177 -0.03 -12.83 8.91
CA SER A 177 -1.48 -13.05 9.02
C SER A 177 -1.89 -13.92 10.22
N ASP A 178 -0.97 -14.64 10.80
CA ASP A 178 -1.14 -15.35 12.08
C ASP A 178 -1.05 -14.44 13.31
N LYS A 179 -0.49 -13.22 13.15
CA LYS A 179 -0.21 -12.27 14.23
C LYS A 179 -1.13 -11.04 14.20
N ILE A 180 -1.49 -10.58 13.01
CA ILE A 180 -2.34 -9.38 12.84
C ILE A 180 -3.53 -9.75 11.96
N SER A 181 -4.73 -9.34 12.36
CA SER A 181 -5.92 -9.52 11.55
C SER A 181 -5.79 -8.79 10.21
N MET A 182 -5.93 -9.51 9.09
CA MET A 182 -5.80 -8.96 7.74
C MET A 182 -7.00 -9.30 6.87
N HIS A 183 -7.55 -8.30 6.18
CA HIS A 183 -8.58 -8.47 5.16
C HIS A 183 -7.98 -8.13 3.78
N GLN A 184 -7.96 -9.10 2.88
CA GLN A 184 -7.45 -8.94 1.53
C GLN A 184 -8.62 -8.62 0.58
N VAL A 185 -8.49 -7.55 -0.19
CA VAL A 185 -9.50 -7.10 -1.13
C VAL A 185 -8.85 -6.48 -2.36
N THR A 186 -9.52 -6.58 -3.51
CA THR A 186 -9.14 -5.83 -4.70
C THR A 186 -10.07 -4.63 -4.90
N LEU A 187 -9.59 -3.60 -5.59
CA LEU A 187 -10.43 -2.46 -5.95
C LEU A 187 -11.63 -2.91 -6.78
N GLU A 188 -11.41 -3.84 -7.69
CA GLU A 188 -12.42 -4.37 -8.58
C GLU A 188 -13.56 -5.09 -7.82
N GLU A 189 -13.23 -5.82 -6.76
CA GLU A 189 -14.21 -6.43 -5.86
C GLU A 189 -14.95 -5.36 -5.04
N LEU A 190 -14.20 -4.48 -4.38
CA LEU A 190 -14.77 -3.45 -3.50
C LEU A 190 -15.74 -2.50 -4.22
N THR A 191 -15.55 -2.25 -5.51
CA THR A 191 -16.43 -1.37 -6.28
C THR A 191 -17.61 -2.09 -6.91
N SER A 192 -17.77 -3.39 -6.70
CA SER A 192 -18.97 -4.14 -7.03
C SER A 192 -19.97 -4.12 -5.85
N ASP A 193 -21.26 -4.16 -6.13
CA ASP A 193 -22.29 -4.12 -5.08
C ASP A 193 -22.16 -5.30 -4.10
N THR A 194 -21.89 -6.48 -4.60
CA THR A 194 -21.72 -7.70 -3.80
C THR A 194 -20.43 -7.65 -2.98
N GLY A 195 -19.32 -7.25 -3.57
CA GLY A 195 -18.02 -7.18 -2.90
C GLY A 195 -17.97 -6.10 -1.81
N ALA A 196 -18.61 -4.95 -2.03
CA ALA A 196 -18.75 -3.93 -0.99
C ALA A 196 -19.52 -4.44 0.23
N GLN A 197 -20.64 -5.16 -0.01
CA GLN A 197 -21.44 -5.77 1.07
C GLN A 197 -20.67 -6.85 1.82
N GLU A 198 -19.89 -7.66 1.09
CA GLU A 198 -19.07 -8.71 1.67
C GLU A 198 -17.96 -8.12 2.55
N PHE A 199 -17.29 -7.09 2.06
CA PHE A 199 -16.28 -6.37 2.83
C PHE A 199 -16.88 -5.68 4.07
N HIS A 200 -18.07 -5.09 3.97
CA HIS A 200 -18.79 -4.53 5.11
C HIS A 200 -19.04 -5.60 6.20
N ARG A 201 -19.44 -6.82 5.80
CA ARG A 201 -19.62 -7.95 6.75
C ARG A 201 -18.29 -8.36 7.39
N LEU A 202 -17.19 -8.40 6.62
CA LEU A 202 -15.84 -8.71 7.16
C LEU A 202 -15.39 -7.70 8.21
N LEU A 203 -15.73 -6.43 8.06
CA LEU A 203 -15.44 -5.40 9.06
C LEU A 203 -16.29 -5.55 10.33
N SER A 204 -17.30 -6.44 10.33
CA SER A 204 -18.22 -6.66 11.46
C SER A 204 -18.94 -5.38 11.91
N VAL A 205 -19.28 -4.51 10.98
CA VAL A 205 -19.95 -3.23 11.25
C VAL A 205 -21.47 -3.44 11.26
N PRO A 206 -22.20 -2.94 12.26
CA PRO A 206 -23.66 -3.03 12.28
C PRO A 206 -24.32 -2.10 11.24
N GLY A 207 -25.49 -2.47 10.75
CA GLY A 207 -26.30 -1.69 9.83
C GLY A 207 -26.14 -2.08 8.35
N ASN A 208 -26.71 -1.27 7.47
CA ASN A 208 -26.67 -1.49 6.04
C ASN A 208 -25.39 -0.95 5.44
N CYS A 209 -24.81 -1.67 4.46
CA CYS A 209 -23.64 -1.22 3.73
C CYS A 209 -23.95 0.05 2.92
N ILE A 210 -23.14 1.08 3.09
CA ILE A 210 -23.17 2.30 2.31
C ILE A 210 -22.03 2.26 1.30
N VAL A 211 -22.37 2.23 0.01
CA VAL A 211 -21.38 2.22 -1.09
C VAL A 211 -21.17 3.64 -1.59
N PRO A 212 -19.98 4.24 -1.42
CA PRO A 212 -19.70 5.59 -1.92
C PRO A 212 -19.65 5.65 -3.44
N SER A 213 -19.92 6.82 -4.00
CA SER A 213 -19.66 7.08 -5.43
C SER A 213 -18.17 7.01 -5.77
N PRO A 214 -17.80 6.74 -7.03
CA PRO A 214 -16.41 6.73 -7.48
C PRO A 214 -15.68 8.04 -7.15
N LYS A 215 -14.41 7.92 -6.76
CA LYS A 215 -13.55 9.07 -6.43
C LYS A 215 -12.18 8.97 -7.10
N ASN A 216 -11.61 10.12 -7.43
CA ASN A 216 -10.25 10.26 -7.96
C ASN A 216 -9.98 9.45 -9.24
N GLU A 217 -10.95 9.38 -10.14
CA GLU A 217 -10.74 8.83 -11.47
C GLU A 217 -9.71 9.67 -12.26
N ASN A 218 -8.94 9.02 -13.11
CA ASN A 218 -8.02 9.73 -13.98
C ASN A 218 -8.81 10.62 -14.96
N ARG A 219 -8.44 11.90 -15.06
CA ARG A 219 -9.04 12.82 -16.02
C ARG A 219 -8.77 12.40 -17.47
N ALA A 220 -7.57 11.90 -17.74
CA ALA A 220 -7.19 11.39 -19.04
C ALA A 220 -7.48 9.89 -19.12
N LYS A 221 -8.16 9.46 -20.19
CA LYS A 221 -8.35 8.04 -20.49
C LYS A 221 -7.06 7.46 -21.08
N PRO A 222 -6.64 6.27 -20.67
CA PRO A 222 -5.50 5.59 -21.28
C PRO A 222 -5.83 5.20 -22.73
N SER A 223 -4.81 5.19 -23.60
CA SER A 223 -4.96 4.63 -24.94
C SER A 223 -5.02 3.09 -24.87
N GLU A 224 -5.78 2.49 -25.76
CA GLU A 224 -5.84 1.02 -25.90
C GLU A 224 -4.47 0.43 -26.19
N GLN A 225 -3.67 1.12 -27.01
CA GLN A 225 -2.29 0.74 -27.32
C GLN A 225 -1.42 0.63 -26.07
N LEU A 226 -1.51 1.60 -25.13
CA LEU A 226 -0.76 1.56 -23.86
C LEU A 226 -1.20 0.37 -23.01
N ILE A 227 -2.50 0.12 -22.91
CA ILE A 227 -3.04 -0.99 -22.13
C ILE A 227 -2.53 -2.31 -22.71
N GLN A 228 -2.62 -2.48 -24.03
CA GLN A 228 -2.15 -3.68 -24.73
C GLN A 228 -0.64 -3.88 -24.52
N GLN A 229 0.17 -2.84 -24.72
CA GLN A 229 1.62 -2.90 -24.54
C GLN A 229 1.99 -3.38 -23.13
N ILE A 230 1.36 -2.83 -22.08
CA ILE A 230 1.65 -3.22 -20.70
C ILE A 230 1.17 -4.65 -20.45
N SER A 231 0.01 -5.05 -20.96
CA SER A 231 -0.50 -6.42 -20.84
C SER A 231 0.47 -7.44 -21.43
N GLU A 232 0.97 -7.19 -22.65
CA GLU A 232 1.95 -8.06 -23.31
C GLU A 232 3.27 -8.17 -22.51
N ILE A 233 3.71 -7.06 -21.90
CA ILE A 233 4.90 -7.06 -21.05
C ILE A 233 4.66 -7.89 -19.79
N VAL A 234 3.53 -7.71 -19.12
CA VAL A 234 3.14 -8.46 -17.91
C VAL A 234 3.07 -9.96 -18.20
N GLU A 235 2.48 -10.35 -19.33
CA GLU A 235 2.41 -11.75 -19.77
C GLU A 235 3.79 -12.37 -20.06
N LYS A 236 4.75 -11.57 -20.53
CA LYS A 236 6.12 -12.03 -20.80
C LYS A 236 6.97 -12.17 -19.52
N ILE A 237 6.79 -11.26 -18.56
CA ILE A 237 7.57 -11.24 -17.32
C ILE A 237 7.21 -12.42 -16.41
N LYS A 238 5.94 -12.81 -16.33
CA LYS A 238 5.41 -13.99 -15.60
C LYS A 238 6.03 -14.19 -14.21
N VAL A 239 6.00 -13.17 -13.35
CA VAL A 239 6.44 -13.32 -11.95
C VAL A 239 5.35 -14.02 -11.16
N ASP A 240 5.65 -15.19 -10.62
CA ASP A 240 4.84 -15.83 -9.59
C ASP A 240 5.16 -15.18 -8.25
N ILE A 241 4.38 -14.16 -7.88
CA ILE A 241 4.63 -13.38 -6.67
C ILE A 241 4.50 -14.23 -5.40
N PRO A 242 3.46 -15.07 -5.21
CA PRO A 242 3.36 -15.92 -4.04
C PRO A 242 4.58 -16.82 -3.84
N GLN A 243 5.02 -17.54 -4.86
CA GLN A 243 6.17 -18.43 -4.79
C GLN A 243 7.47 -17.65 -4.55
N LEU A 244 7.68 -16.54 -5.25
CA LEU A 244 8.86 -15.69 -5.06
C LEU A 244 8.96 -15.18 -3.62
N VAL A 245 7.83 -14.81 -3.02
CA VAL A 245 7.79 -14.32 -1.65
C VAL A 245 8.04 -15.44 -0.65
N GLU A 246 7.48 -16.62 -0.85
CA GLU A 246 7.75 -17.80 -0.04
C GLU A 246 9.24 -18.15 -0.04
N ASP A 247 9.86 -18.18 -1.20
CA ASP A 247 11.30 -18.41 -1.35
C ASP A 247 12.11 -17.31 -0.64
N THR A 248 11.69 -16.06 -0.77
CA THR A 248 12.34 -14.90 -0.16
C THR A 248 12.30 -14.99 1.37
N ILE A 249 11.16 -15.34 1.94
CA ILE A 249 10.99 -15.55 3.40
C ILE A 249 11.85 -16.74 3.87
N SER A 250 11.82 -17.85 3.15
CA SER A 250 12.58 -19.07 3.46
C SER A 250 14.10 -18.82 3.45
N ASN A 251 14.58 -17.90 2.61
CA ASN A 251 15.96 -17.45 2.57
C ASN A 251 16.33 -16.42 3.65
N GLY A 252 15.43 -16.17 4.62
CA GLY A 252 15.71 -15.31 5.77
C GLY A 252 15.52 -13.81 5.53
N PHE A 253 14.89 -13.41 4.44
CA PHE A 253 14.61 -11.99 4.19
C PHE A 253 13.73 -11.38 5.27
N SER A 254 14.07 -10.16 5.68
CA SER A 254 13.29 -9.37 6.63
C SER A 254 13.45 -7.88 6.34
N PHE A 255 12.40 -7.12 6.65
CA PHE A 255 12.47 -5.66 6.71
C PHE A 255 12.96 -5.13 8.07
N GLU A 256 13.29 -6.01 9.02
CA GLU A 256 13.96 -5.60 10.26
C GLU A 256 15.37 -5.08 9.97
N ALA A 257 15.88 -4.22 10.86
CA ALA A 257 17.24 -3.71 10.77
C ALA A 257 18.25 -4.86 10.92
N THR A 258 19.22 -4.92 10.05
CA THR A 258 20.37 -5.85 10.12
C THR A 258 21.45 -5.33 11.05
#